data_f3d2622cf195fff65994efee4989e187
#
_entry.id   f3d2622cf195fff65994efee4989e187
#
_cell.length_a   1.000
_cell.length_b   1.000
_cell.length_c   1.000
_cell.angle_alpha   90.00
_cell.angle_beta   90.00
_cell.angle_gamma   90.00
#
_symmetry.space_group_name_H-M   'P 1'
#
loop_
_entity.id
_entity.type
_entity.pdbx_description
1 polymer ?
#
loop_
_entity_poly.entity_id
_entity_poly.type
_entity_poly.pdbx_seq_one_letter_code
_entity_poly.pdbx_strand_id
1 'polypeptide(L)'
;MRRKVQSLIAKDDASGEDPEIRRIAVNALGNHAGTVVVMNPKTGRVYSIVNQQWALRQGFKPCSTIKLVTGLAGLNEGVIDAENTKAIAENNQVSLTSALAHSKNEYFQTVGGRVGFSKMISYARQLGLGEKTGINTRNESAGRVPQSKSGFAVNHMSSHGDDFKVTA
;
A
#
# COMPACT_ATOMS: atom_id res chain seq x y z
N MET A 1 -2.89 16.99 -17.17
CA MET A 1 -2.71 16.37 -15.86
C MET A 1 -1.57 17.01 -15.05
N ARG A 2 -0.34 17.09 -15.57
CA ARG A 2 0.85 17.68 -14.89
C ARG A 2 0.63 19.10 -14.34
N ARG A 3 0.11 20.05 -15.13
CA ARG A 3 -0.18 21.44 -14.67
C ARG A 3 -1.15 21.49 -13.50
N LYS A 4 -2.15 20.60 -13.46
CA LYS A 4 -3.12 20.52 -12.36
C LYS A 4 -2.45 20.04 -11.07
N VAL A 5 -1.54 19.06 -11.14
CA VAL A 5 -0.80 18.55 -9.99
C VAL A 5 0.12 19.62 -9.41
N GLN A 6 0.88 20.32 -10.24
CA GLN A 6 1.75 21.42 -9.80
C GLN A 6 0.96 22.54 -9.11
N SER A 7 -0.24 22.88 -9.63
CA SER A 7 -1.11 23.86 -8.99
C SER A 7 -1.69 23.40 -7.65
N LEU A 8 -1.78 22.10 -7.40
CA LEU A 8 -2.21 21.55 -6.11
C LEU A 8 -1.09 21.60 -5.07
N ILE A 9 0.15 21.34 -5.47
CA ILE A 9 1.32 21.43 -4.57
C ILE A 9 1.45 22.84 -3.99
N ALA A 10 1.16 23.87 -4.78
CA ALA A 10 1.17 25.26 -4.31
C ALA A 10 0.10 25.58 -3.24
N LYS A 11 -0.88 24.68 -3.04
CA LYS A 11 -1.95 24.79 -2.04
C LYS A 11 -1.70 23.94 -0.79
N ASP A 12 -0.59 23.24 -0.74
CA ASP A 12 -0.24 22.44 0.43
C ASP A 12 0.00 23.35 1.64
N ASP A 13 -0.47 22.92 2.80
CA ASP A 13 -0.10 23.53 4.07
C ASP A 13 1.23 22.93 4.55
N ALA A 14 2.28 23.67 4.37
CA ALA A 14 3.62 23.27 4.76
C ALA A 14 4.01 23.73 6.18
N SER A 15 3.05 24.29 6.94
CA SER A 15 3.26 24.80 8.29
C SER A 15 3.67 23.70 9.24
N GLY A 16 4.63 23.32 9.68
CA GLY A 16 5.04 22.17 10.52
C GLY A 16 5.77 21.07 9.78
N GLU A 17 5.99 21.24 8.48
CA GLU A 17 6.88 20.38 7.72
C GLU A 17 8.36 20.80 7.91
N ASP A 18 9.27 19.87 7.67
CA ASP A 18 10.68 20.18 7.53
C ASP A 18 10.95 20.85 6.16
N PRO A 19 11.40 22.12 6.12
CA PRO A 19 11.48 22.86 4.86
C PRO A 19 12.56 22.28 3.92
N GLU A 20 13.63 21.73 4.45
CA GLU A 20 14.68 21.13 3.64
C GLU A 20 14.24 19.78 3.05
N ILE A 21 13.61 18.93 3.86
CA ILE A 21 13.03 17.67 3.38
C ILE A 21 11.96 17.96 2.35
N ARG A 22 11.10 18.97 2.58
CA ARG A 22 10.09 19.36 1.59
C ARG A 22 10.71 19.78 0.26
N ARG A 23 11.75 20.64 0.31
CA ARG A 23 12.46 21.08 -0.89
C ARG A 23 13.01 19.90 -1.68
N ILE A 24 13.63 18.93 -0.99
CA ILE A 24 14.16 17.72 -1.62
C ILE A 24 13.01 16.87 -2.23
N ALA A 25 11.92 16.68 -1.49
CA ALA A 25 10.77 15.90 -1.94
C ALA A 25 10.09 16.51 -3.18
N VAL A 26 9.91 17.84 -3.21
CA VAL A 26 9.36 18.56 -4.38
C VAL A 26 10.28 18.41 -5.59
N ASN A 27 11.59 18.58 -5.38
CA ASN A 27 12.59 18.43 -6.45
C ASN A 27 12.61 16.99 -6.99
N ALA A 28 12.52 15.98 -6.11
CA ALA A 28 12.48 14.57 -6.51
C ALA A 28 11.20 14.23 -7.31
N LEU A 29 10.06 14.80 -6.93
CA LEU A 29 8.82 14.64 -7.69
C LEU A 29 8.94 15.31 -9.07
N GLY A 30 9.61 16.45 -9.14
CA GLY A 30 9.86 17.18 -10.39
C GLY A 30 8.58 17.45 -11.17
N ASN A 31 8.58 17.08 -12.45
CA ASN A 31 7.44 17.24 -13.35
C ASN A 31 6.47 16.03 -13.37
N HIS A 32 6.67 15.06 -12.51
CA HIS A 32 5.78 13.90 -12.44
C HIS A 32 4.45 14.24 -11.76
N ALA A 33 3.38 13.59 -12.21
CA ALA A 33 2.09 13.65 -11.55
C ALA A 33 2.07 12.61 -10.42
N GLY A 34 2.12 13.06 -9.18
CA GLY A 34 2.18 12.15 -8.03
C GLY A 34 2.13 12.87 -6.70
N THR A 35 2.51 12.16 -5.68
CA THR A 35 2.68 12.64 -4.31
C THR A 35 3.94 12.03 -3.71
N VAL A 36 4.51 12.69 -2.71
CA VAL A 36 5.64 12.18 -1.93
C VAL A 36 5.31 12.35 -0.45
N VAL A 37 5.47 11.29 0.32
CA VAL A 37 5.38 11.31 1.78
C VAL A 37 6.74 10.90 2.35
N VAL A 38 7.30 11.70 3.23
CA VAL A 38 8.55 11.39 3.93
C VAL A 38 8.26 11.29 5.41
N MET A 39 8.52 10.10 5.97
CA MET A 39 8.24 9.84 7.38
C MET A 39 9.35 9.04 8.05
N ASN A 40 9.41 9.14 9.37
CA ASN A 40 10.24 8.29 10.20
C ASN A 40 9.49 6.99 10.50
N PRO A 41 9.97 5.82 10.04
CA PRO A 41 9.23 4.57 10.22
C PRO A 41 9.21 4.06 11.67
N LYS A 42 10.11 4.56 12.53
CA LYS A 42 10.15 4.16 13.95
C LYS A 42 9.17 4.94 14.82
N THR A 43 8.93 6.20 14.49
CA THR A 43 8.13 7.12 15.31
C THR A 43 6.78 7.47 14.68
N GLY A 44 6.59 7.20 13.38
CA GLY A 44 5.43 7.63 12.62
C GLY A 44 5.44 9.13 12.28
N ARG A 45 6.47 9.91 12.71
CA ARG A 45 6.54 11.33 12.42
C ARG A 45 6.66 11.57 10.92
N VAL A 46 5.72 12.32 10.37
CA VAL A 46 5.76 12.79 8.98
C VAL A 46 6.53 14.09 8.92
N TYR A 47 7.52 14.14 8.05
CA TYR A 47 8.37 15.32 7.84
C TYR A 47 7.86 16.20 6.70
N SER A 48 7.28 15.60 5.67
CA SER A 48 6.73 16.34 4.54
C SER A 48 5.73 15.49 3.76
N ILE A 49 4.71 16.17 3.21
CA ILE A 49 3.71 15.60 2.28
C ILE A 49 3.56 16.54 1.09
N VAL A 50 4.10 16.15 -0.03
CA VAL A 50 3.97 16.88 -1.30
C VAL A 50 2.70 16.45 -2.01
N ASN A 51 1.88 17.42 -2.43
CA ASN A 51 0.55 17.22 -3.02
C ASN A 51 -0.40 16.54 -2.04
N GLN A 52 -0.65 17.21 -0.91
CA GLN A 52 -1.47 16.73 0.20
C GLN A 52 -2.88 16.32 -0.23
N GLN A 53 -3.47 17.00 -1.22
CA GLN A 53 -4.77 16.64 -1.72
C GLN A 53 -4.80 15.22 -2.30
N TRP A 54 -3.77 14.82 -3.01
CA TRP A 54 -3.67 13.46 -3.55
C TRP A 54 -3.23 12.47 -2.48
N ALA A 55 -2.26 12.83 -1.66
CA ALA A 55 -1.73 11.95 -0.62
C ALA A 55 -2.82 11.52 0.38
N LEU A 56 -3.65 12.47 0.82
CA LEU A 56 -4.51 12.30 1.99
C LEU A 56 -5.99 12.11 1.66
N ARG A 57 -6.46 12.61 0.52
CA ARG A 57 -7.89 12.64 0.18
C ARG A 57 -8.30 11.67 -0.92
N GLN A 58 -7.34 11.22 -1.72
CA GLN A 58 -7.61 10.29 -2.81
C GLN A 58 -6.99 8.93 -2.48
N GLY A 59 -7.83 7.90 -2.44
CA GLY A 59 -7.34 6.54 -2.36
C GLY A 59 -6.89 6.03 -3.73
N PHE A 60 -5.75 5.37 -3.77
CA PHE A 60 -5.18 4.73 -4.94
C PHE A 60 -5.28 3.21 -4.82
N LYS A 61 -5.34 2.53 -5.94
CA LYS A 61 -5.16 1.08 -5.96
C LYS A 61 -3.74 0.76 -5.47
N PRO A 62 -3.55 -0.09 -4.45
CA PRO A 62 -2.23 -0.37 -3.89
C PRO A 62 -1.31 -1.11 -4.86
N CYS A 63 -1.87 -1.73 -5.89
CA CYS A 63 -1.09 -2.57 -6.82
C CYS A 63 -0.25 -3.60 -6.06
N SER A 64 1.00 -3.79 -6.46
CA SER A 64 1.89 -4.80 -5.86
C SER A 64 2.22 -4.57 -4.37
N THR A 65 1.91 -3.43 -3.78
CA THR A 65 2.12 -3.23 -2.33
C THR A 65 1.18 -4.10 -1.49
N ILE A 66 0.03 -4.53 -2.05
CA ILE A 66 -0.88 -5.49 -1.38
C ILE A 66 -0.19 -6.83 -1.08
N LYS A 67 0.87 -7.17 -1.79
CA LYS A 67 1.63 -8.41 -1.59
C LYS A 67 2.27 -8.51 -0.20
N LEU A 68 2.48 -7.39 0.47
CA LEU A 68 2.92 -7.37 1.87
C LEU A 68 1.83 -7.95 2.79
N VAL A 69 0.58 -7.55 2.57
CA VAL A 69 -0.58 -8.13 3.30
C VAL A 69 -0.71 -9.61 3.00
N THR A 70 -0.63 -9.99 1.72
CA THR A 70 -0.75 -11.39 1.28
C THR A 70 0.37 -12.27 1.84
N GLY A 71 1.60 -11.76 1.85
CA GLY A 71 2.75 -12.48 2.39
C GLY A 71 2.61 -12.71 3.90
N LEU A 72 2.23 -11.67 4.66
CA LEU A 72 2.00 -11.78 6.10
C LEU A 72 0.85 -12.76 6.40
N ALA A 73 -0.27 -12.63 5.69
CA ALA A 73 -1.40 -13.55 5.84
C ALA A 73 -0.98 -15.00 5.52
N GLY A 74 -0.21 -15.20 4.45
CA GLY A 74 0.27 -16.51 4.07
C GLY A 74 1.17 -17.17 5.11
N LEU A 75 2.05 -16.40 5.74
CA LEU A 75 2.91 -16.88 6.84
C LEU A 75 2.07 -17.27 8.07
N ASN A 76 1.20 -16.39 8.52
CA ASN A 76 0.38 -16.61 9.71
C ASN A 76 -0.65 -17.74 9.54
N GLU A 77 -1.12 -17.97 8.33
CA GLU A 77 -2.07 -19.05 8.03
C GLU A 77 -1.40 -20.37 7.64
N GLY A 78 -0.07 -20.44 7.69
CA GLY A 78 0.68 -21.63 7.33
C GLY A 78 0.59 -22.01 5.85
N VAL A 79 0.20 -21.07 4.99
CA VAL A 79 0.20 -21.25 3.52
C VAL A 79 1.61 -21.07 2.95
N ILE A 80 2.41 -20.26 3.62
CA ILE A 80 3.84 -20.10 3.39
C ILE A 80 4.55 -20.76 4.55
N ASP A 81 5.49 -21.65 4.25
CA ASP A 81 6.34 -22.28 5.24
C ASP A 81 7.25 -21.23 5.90
N ALA A 82 7.24 -21.18 7.23
CA ALA A 82 7.97 -20.15 8.00
C ALA A 82 9.50 -20.35 7.94
N GLU A 83 9.98 -21.59 7.77
CA GLU A 83 11.41 -21.90 7.79
C GLU A 83 12.08 -21.60 6.44
N ASN A 84 11.49 -22.10 5.34
CA ASN A 84 12.06 -21.92 4.02
C ASN A 84 11.35 -20.86 3.16
N THR A 85 10.27 -20.27 3.68
CA THR A 85 9.46 -19.21 3.05
C THR A 85 8.87 -19.58 1.68
N LYS A 86 8.76 -20.89 1.39
CA LYS A 86 8.11 -21.36 0.17
C LYS A 86 6.61 -21.50 0.37
N ALA A 87 5.84 -21.17 -0.65
CA ALA A 87 4.41 -21.46 -0.62
C ALA A 87 4.20 -22.97 -0.59
N ILE A 88 3.39 -23.45 0.36
CA ILE A 88 3.03 -24.88 0.51
C ILE A 88 2.02 -25.25 -0.58
N ALA A 89 2.30 -24.94 -1.79
CA ALA A 89 1.51 -25.27 -2.96
C ALA A 89 2.42 -25.85 -4.03
N GLU A 90 2.03 -27.03 -4.47
CA GLU A 90 2.51 -27.74 -5.65
C GLU A 90 3.77 -27.16 -6.33
N ASN A 91 4.92 -27.76 -6.08
CA ASN A 91 6.19 -27.48 -6.78
C ASN A 91 6.69 -26.03 -6.83
N ASN A 92 6.12 -25.11 -6.04
CA ASN A 92 6.60 -23.74 -6.04
C ASN A 92 7.92 -23.63 -5.26
N GLN A 93 9.04 -23.70 -5.97
CA GLN A 93 10.40 -23.57 -5.41
C GLN A 93 10.77 -22.13 -5.07
N VAL A 94 9.86 -21.17 -5.29
CA VAL A 94 10.09 -19.72 -5.10
C VAL A 94 9.87 -19.36 -3.64
N SER A 95 10.89 -18.76 -3.01
CA SER A 95 10.75 -18.20 -1.66
C SER A 95 9.97 -16.88 -1.67
N LEU A 96 9.37 -16.51 -0.52
CA LEU A 96 8.69 -15.22 -0.33
C LEU A 96 9.64 -14.06 -0.65
N THR A 97 10.91 -14.13 -0.21
CA THR A 97 11.91 -13.09 -0.50
C THR A 97 12.09 -12.90 -2.00
N SER A 98 12.28 -14.00 -2.75
CA SER A 98 12.40 -13.94 -4.21
C SER A 98 11.11 -13.45 -4.87
N ALA A 99 9.95 -13.88 -4.38
CA ALA A 99 8.65 -13.48 -4.91
C ALA A 99 8.39 -11.98 -4.70
N LEU A 100 8.76 -11.42 -3.56
CA LEU A 100 8.68 -9.99 -3.28
C LEU A 100 9.66 -9.20 -4.14
N ALA A 101 10.94 -9.58 -4.17
CA ALA A 101 11.97 -8.89 -4.92
C ALA A 101 11.66 -8.78 -6.42
N HIS A 102 11.05 -9.80 -7.00
CA HIS A 102 10.68 -9.84 -8.41
C HIS A 102 9.19 -9.56 -8.65
N SER A 103 8.43 -9.21 -7.59
CA SER A 103 7.00 -8.94 -7.66
C SER A 103 6.19 -10.04 -8.40
N LYS A 104 6.47 -11.32 -8.12
CA LYS A 104 5.88 -12.47 -8.81
C LYS A 104 4.39 -12.61 -8.50
N ASN A 105 3.54 -12.27 -9.46
CA ASN A 105 2.09 -12.30 -9.28
C ASN A 105 1.55 -13.69 -8.97
N GLU A 106 2.00 -14.72 -9.69
CA GLU A 106 1.54 -16.11 -9.55
C GLU A 106 1.73 -16.64 -8.12
N TYR A 107 2.88 -16.33 -7.49
CA TYR A 107 3.12 -16.70 -6.10
C TYR A 107 2.05 -16.13 -5.18
N PHE A 108 1.78 -14.82 -5.26
CA PHE A 108 0.81 -14.15 -4.39
C PHE A 108 -0.64 -14.49 -4.73
N GLN A 109 -0.93 -14.80 -5.97
CA GLN A 109 -2.25 -15.30 -6.39
C GLN A 109 -2.53 -16.68 -5.77
N THR A 110 -1.55 -17.57 -5.79
CA THR A 110 -1.66 -18.89 -5.16
C THR A 110 -1.84 -18.77 -3.65
N VAL A 111 -1.00 -17.96 -3.00
CA VAL A 111 -1.10 -17.73 -1.55
C VAL A 111 -2.45 -17.12 -1.18
N GLY A 112 -2.86 -16.05 -1.85
CA GLY A 112 -4.13 -15.36 -1.55
C GLY A 112 -5.36 -16.24 -1.82
N GLY A 113 -5.33 -17.04 -2.88
CA GLY A 113 -6.39 -18.00 -3.17
C GLY A 113 -6.58 -19.03 -2.04
N ARG A 114 -5.49 -19.48 -1.41
CA ARG A 114 -5.51 -20.41 -0.29
C ARG A 114 -5.88 -19.75 1.05
N VAL A 115 -5.35 -18.57 1.32
CA VAL A 115 -5.72 -17.76 2.49
C VAL A 115 -7.22 -17.43 2.46
N GLY A 116 -7.75 -17.09 1.31
CA GLY A 116 -9.15 -16.78 1.08
C GLY A 116 -9.52 -15.35 1.45
N PHE A 117 -10.70 -14.91 0.93
CA PHE A 117 -11.14 -13.51 0.99
C PHE A 117 -11.22 -12.97 2.42
N SER A 118 -11.96 -13.67 3.30
CA SER A 118 -12.25 -13.16 4.66
C SER A 118 -10.97 -12.93 5.47
N LYS A 119 -10.02 -13.86 5.40
CA LYS A 119 -8.74 -13.74 6.09
C LYS A 119 -7.88 -12.63 5.49
N MET A 120 -7.80 -12.53 4.15
CA MET A 120 -7.11 -11.43 3.48
C MET A 120 -7.62 -10.05 3.95
N ILE A 121 -8.94 -9.88 4.06
CA ILE A 121 -9.55 -8.64 4.54
C ILE A 121 -9.23 -8.42 6.03
N SER A 122 -9.26 -9.47 6.85
CA SER A 122 -8.90 -9.37 8.26
C SER A 122 -7.47 -8.86 8.45
N TYR A 123 -6.50 -9.47 7.76
CA TYR A 123 -5.09 -9.02 7.84
C TYR A 123 -4.90 -7.60 7.28
N ALA A 124 -5.59 -7.24 6.20
CA ALA A 124 -5.54 -5.87 5.70
C ALA A 124 -5.98 -4.86 6.76
N ARG A 125 -7.08 -5.14 7.47
CA ARG A 125 -7.57 -4.28 8.55
C ARG A 125 -6.64 -4.24 9.76
N GLN A 126 -6.08 -5.37 10.16
CA GLN A 126 -5.09 -5.42 11.24
C GLN A 126 -3.84 -4.57 10.94
N LEU A 127 -3.51 -4.38 9.67
CA LEU A 127 -2.45 -3.48 9.21
C LEU A 127 -2.92 -2.03 9.01
N GLY A 128 -4.14 -1.68 9.44
CA GLY A 128 -4.68 -0.33 9.39
C GLY A 128 -5.28 0.06 8.03
N LEU A 129 -5.37 -0.84 7.06
CA LEU A 129 -6.01 -0.52 5.78
C LEU A 129 -7.51 -0.28 6.00
N GLY A 130 -8.02 0.82 5.44
CA GLY A 130 -9.41 1.22 5.61
C GLY A 130 -9.66 2.07 6.85
N GLU A 131 -8.61 2.50 7.53
CA GLU A 131 -8.66 3.40 8.68
C GLU A 131 -7.87 4.68 8.42
N LYS A 132 -8.21 5.74 9.15
CA LYS A 132 -7.41 6.96 9.15
C LYS A 132 -6.15 6.72 9.97
N THR A 133 -5.02 7.25 9.52
CA THR A 133 -3.74 7.11 10.24
C THR A 133 -3.69 7.95 11.50
N GLY A 134 -4.60 8.94 11.64
CA GLY A 134 -4.59 9.90 12.74
C GLY A 134 -3.58 11.02 12.55
N ILE A 135 -3.05 11.18 11.34
CA ILE A 135 -2.18 12.32 11.01
C ILE A 135 -2.92 13.64 11.30
N ASN A 136 -2.19 14.61 11.83
CA ASN A 136 -2.73 15.91 12.23
C ASN A 136 -3.09 16.78 11.01
N THR A 137 -4.05 16.33 10.22
CA THR A 137 -4.58 17.05 9.06
C THR A 137 -6.08 16.90 8.93
N ARG A 138 -6.73 17.89 8.31
CA ARG A 138 -8.16 17.82 8.03
C ARG A 138 -8.44 16.98 6.79
N ASN A 139 -9.55 16.23 6.81
CA ASN A 139 -10.08 15.51 5.66
C ASN A 139 -9.20 14.37 5.13
N GLU A 140 -8.48 13.68 6.02
CA GLU A 140 -7.83 12.42 5.67
C GLU A 140 -8.89 11.38 5.26
N SER A 141 -8.66 10.69 4.15
CA SER A 141 -9.48 9.55 3.72
C SER A 141 -8.98 8.27 4.40
N ALA A 142 -9.91 7.46 4.87
CA ALA A 142 -9.59 6.12 5.36
C ALA A 142 -9.24 5.13 4.22
N GLY A 143 -9.39 5.54 2.98
CA GLY A 143 -9.32 4.60 1.86
C GLY A 143 -10.53 3.66 1.79
N ARG A 144 -10.34 2.48 1.25
CA ARG A 144 -11.38 1.44 1.16
C ARG A 144 -10.78 0.05 1.23
N VAL A 145 -11.36 -0.78 2.08
CA VAL A 145 -11.15 -2.23 2.11
C VAL A 145 -12.41 -2.90 1.57
N PRO A 146 -12.31 -3.87 0.65
CA PRO A 146 -13.49 -4.57 0.12
C PRO A 146 -14.34 -5.21 1.22
N GLN A 147 -15.66 -5.10 1.11
CA GLN A 147 -16.60 -5.72 2.07
C GLN A 147 -17.15 -7.06 1.58
N SER A 148 -17.13 -7.27 0.27
CA SER A 148 -17.58 -8.50 -0.37
C SER A 148 -16.66 -8.84 -1.53
N LYS A 149 -16.68 -10.09 -1.97
CA LYS A 149 -16.07 -10.48 -3.24
C LYS A 149 -16.70 -9.66 -4.36
N SER A 150 -15.89 -8.89 -5.07
CA SER A 150 -16.30 -8.26 -6.32
C SER A 150 -16.11 -9.23 -7.49
N GLY A 151 -16.23 -8.74 -8.71
CA GLY A 151 -15.98 -9.50 -9.92
C GLY A 151 -14.56 -10.06 -10.09
N PHE A 152 -13.61 -9.63 -9.23
CA PHE A 152 -12.25 -10.15 -9.24
C PHE A 152 -12.10 -11.36 -8.33
N ALA A 153 -11.39 -12.38 -8.79
CA ALA A 153 -11.03 -13.51 -7.97
C ALA A 153 -10.07 -13.08 -6.84
N VAL A 154 -10.17 -13.73 -5.67
CA VAL A 154 -9.32 -13.44 -4.50
C VAL A 154 -7.83 -13.51 -4.83
N ASN A 155 -7.44 -14.45 -5.66
CA ASN A 155 -6.06 -14.59 -6.14
C ASN A 155 -5.57 -13.31 -6.86
N HIS A 156 -6.36 -12.75 -7.78
CA HIS A 156 -5.99 -11.52 -8.49
C HIS A 156 -5.93 -10.30 -7.54
N MET A 157 -6.91 -10.18 -6.64
CA MET A 157 -6.92 -9.16 -5.59
C MET A 157 -5.65 -9.22 -4.73
N SER A 158 -5.16 -10.42 -4.40
CA SER A 158 -4.00 -10.65 -3.55
C SER A 158 -2.65 -10.26 -4.19
N SER A 159 -2.62 -10.08 -5.49
CA SER A 159 -1.41 -9.68 -6.23
C SER A 159 -1.45 -8.27 -6.79
N HIS A 160 -2.65 -7.73 -7.05
CA HIS A 160 -2.86 -6.44 -7.72
C HIS A 160 -3.62 -5.42 -6.86
N GLY A 161 -4.22 -5.84 -5.72
CA GLY A 161 -4.95 -4.96 -4.83
C GLY A 161 -6.27 -4.45 -5.41
N ASP A 162 -6.94 -5.24 -6.25
CA ASP A 162 -8.24 -4.87 -6.81
C ASP A 162 -9.24 -4.60 -5.70
N ASP A 163 -10.08 -3.59 -5.90
CA ASP A 163 -11.09 -3.10 -4.97
C ASP A 163 -10.57 -2.44 -3.69
N PHE A 164 -9.27 -2.50 -3.42
CA PHE A 164 -8.66 -1.68 -2.39
C PHE A 164 -8.44 -0.25 -2.86
N LYS A 165 -8.54 0.68 -1.92
CA LYS A 165 -8.09 2.07 -2.05
C LYS A 165 -7.29 2.42 -0.81
N VAL A 166 -6.05 2.84 -0.99
CA VAL A 166 -5.15 3.28 0.09
C VAL A 166 -4.69 4.71 -0.17
N THR A 167 -4.50 5.48 0.88
CA THR A 167 -3.81 6.77 0.82
C THR A 167 -2.30 6.56 0.76
N ALA A 168 -1.57 7.60 0.47
CA ALA A 168 -0.10 7.52 0.42
C ALA A 168 0.49 7.48 1.82
#